data_729c5c8732c950328c8d68dbccad5ba3
#
_entry.id   729c5c8732c950328c8d68dbccad5ba3
#
_cell.length_a   1.000
_cell.length_b   1.000
_cell.length_c   1.000
_cell.angle_alpha   90.00
_cell.angle_beta   90.00
_cell.angle_gamma   90.00
#
_symmetry.space_group_name_H-M   'P 1'
#
loop_
_entity.id
_entity.type
_entity.pdbx_description
1 polymer ?
#
loop_
_entity_poly.entity_id
_entity_poly.type
_entity_poly.pdbx_seq_one_letter_code
_entity_poly.pdbx_strand_id
1 'polypeptide(L)'
;MSLMSLRNDGKVAIISMDNRKNANNLEFAQQLLGLLKQVEEEKTNKALIIASSDEKNWSQGIDVMWLMSSIQGGKKEDVQAFLSTMDEVYTLMLQYPMPIIAAMNGHTFGNG
;
A
#
# COMPACT_ATOMS: atom_id res chain seq x y z
N MET A 1 4.55 -7.27 12.00
CA MET A 1 5.61 -7.34 10.99
C MET A 1 5.50 -6.16 10.03
N SER A 2 6.59 -5.50 9.74
CA SER A 2 6.56 -4.35 8.83
C SER A 2 6.66 -4.81 7.38
N LEU A 3 5.64 -4.46 6.58
CA LEU A 3 5.58 -4.79 5.15
C LEU A 3 6.10 -3.64 4.27
N MET A 4 6.29 -2.47 4.85
CA MET A 4 6.74 -1.30 4.14
C MET A 4 7.41 -0.32 5.10
N SER A 5 8.17 0.62 4.56
CA SER A 5 8.86 1.63 5.32
C SER A 5 8.66 3.00 4.71
N LEU A 6 8.88 4.03 5.52
CA LEU A 6 8.78 5.43 5.09
C LEU A 6 10.12 6.12 5.33
N ARG A 7 10.58 6.85 4.33
CA ARG A 7 11.74 7.75 4.48
C ARG A 7 11.48 9.06 3.77
N ASN A 8 12.24 10.07 4.11
CA ASN A 8 12.15 11.37 3.46
C ASN A 8 13.49 11.70 2.79
N ASP A 9 13.41 12.26 1.60
CA ASP A 9 14.56 12.78 0.87
C ASP A 9 14.24 14.23 0.48
N GLY A 10 14.76 15.17 1.26
CA GLY A 10 14.36 16.56 1.11
C GLY A 10 12.87 16.74 1.40
N LYS A 11 12.13 17.24 0.41
CA LYS A 11 10.68 17.42 0.52
C LYS A 11 9.87 16.33 -0.19
N VAL A 12 10.48 15.17 -0.39
CA VAL A 12 9.82 14.03 -1.01
C VAL A 12 9.73 12.90 0.02
N ALA A 13 8.52 12.41 0.25
CA ALA A 13 8.30 11.23 1.06
C ALA A 13 8.37 9.99 0.17
N ILE A 14 8.99 8.92 0.66
CA ILE A 14 9.13 7.67 -0.10
C ILE A 14 8.62 6.53 0.77
N ILE A 15 7.52 5.90 0.32
CA ILE A 15 7.03 4.66 0.91
C ILE A 15 7.64 3.52 0.10
N SER A 16 8.44 2.67 0.75
CA SER A 16 9.04 1.50 0.12
C SER A 16 8.25 0.26 0.54
N MET A 17 7.75 -0.47 -0.45
CA MET A 17 7.08 -1.76 -0.21
C MET A 17 8.13 -2.85 -0.16
N ASP A 18 8.28 -3.50 1.00
CA ASP A 18 9.40 -4.38 1.30
C ASP A 18 8.98 -5.83 1.50
N ASN A 19 7.86 -6.24 0.92
CA ASN A 19 7.31 -7.59 1.08
C ASN A 19 7.35 -8.40 -0.21
N ARG A 20 8.45 -8.33 -0.94
CA ARG A 20 8.70 -9.05 -2.21
C ARG A 20 7.57 -8.90 -3.23
N LYS A 21 6.53 -9.72 -3.12
CA LYS A 21 5.38 -9.70 -4.05
C LYS A 21 4.52 -8.47 -3.87
N ASN A 22 4.62 -7.83 -2.71
CA ASN A 22 3.80 -6.66 -2.35
C ASN A 22 2.31 -6.91 -2.61
N ALA A 23 1.87 -8.15 -2.29
CA ALA A 23 0.49 -8.54 -2.46
C ALA A 23 -0.39 -7.89 -1.40
N ASN A 24 -1.57 -7.45 -1.80
CA ASN A 24 -2.46 -6.69 -0.96
C ASN A 24 -3.35 -7.62 -0.12
N ASN A 25 -3.13 -7.61 1.19
CA ASN A 25 -4.01 -8.23 2.17
C ASN A 25 -4.39 -7.18 3.21
N LEU A 26 -5.08 -7.58 4.29
CA LEU A 26 -5.52 -6.64 5.31
C LEU A 26 -4.36 -5.92 5.97
N GLU A 27 -3.31 -6.64 6.34
CA GLU A 27 -2.13 -6.04 6.98
C GLU A 27 -1.46 -5.02 6.06
N PHE A 28 -1.30 -5.35 4.78
CA PHE A 28 -0.75 -4.45 3.77
C PHE A 28 -1.59 -3.17 3.67
N ALA A 29 -2.90 -3.33 3.57
CA ALA A 29 -3.82 -2.20 3.44
C ALA A 29 -3.76 -1.27 4.67
N GLN A 30 -3.73 -1.86 5.86
CA GLN A 30 -3.65 -1.10 7.11
C GLN A 30 -2.35 -0.32 7.22
N GLN A 31 -1.22 -0.94 6.88
CA GLN A 31 0.08 -0.27 6.92
C GLN A 31 0.16 0.86 5.89
N LEU A 32 -0.33 0.63 4.68
CA LEU A 32 -0.33 1.65 3.63
C LEU A 32 -1.19 2.84 4.03
N LEU A 33 -2.40 2.60 4.54
CA LEU A 33 -3.29 3.66 4.99
C LEU A 33 -2.64 4.49 6.10
N GLY A 34 -2.01 3.81 7.07
CA GLY A 34 -1.33 4.49 8.18
C GLY A 34 -0.20 5.39 7.71
N LEU A 35 0.63 4.92 6.77
CA LEU A 35 1.72 5.72 6.21
C LEU A 35 1.23 6.88 5.37
N LEU A 36 0.17 6.69 4.57
CA LEU A 36 -0.42 7.76 3.79
C LEU A 36 -0.94 8.89 4.68
N LYS A 37 -1.59 8.53 5.79
CA LYS A 37 -2.06 9.52 6.76
C LYS A 37 -0.91 10.25 7.44
N GLN A 38 0.15 9.51 7.79
CA GLN A 38 1.33 10.10 8.42
C GLN A 38 2.00 11.13 7.51
N VAL A 39 2.18 10.80 6.23
CA VAL A 39 2.78 11.72 5.26
C VAL A 39 1.91 12.97 5.08
N GLU A 40 0.59 12.79 5.01
CA GLU A 40 -0.33 13.92 4.90
C GLU A 40 -0.23 14.87 6.11
N GLU A 41 -0.11 14.31 7.32
CA GLU A 41 -0.02 15.08 8.56
C GLU A 41 1.28 15.87 8.69
N GLU A 42 2.37 15.37 8.12
CA GLU A 42 3.67 16.04 8.21
C GLU A 42 3.71 17.40 7.50
N LYS A 43 2.93 17.57 6.44
CA LYS A 43 2.75 18.83 5.68
C LYS A 43 4.03 19.47 5.13
N THR A 44 5.17 18.81 5.26
CA THR A 44 6.47 19.33 4.79
C THR A 44 6.85 18.81 3.41
N ASN A 45 6.21 17.72 2.98
CA ASN A 45 6.53 17.07 1.71
C ASN A 45 5.72 17.69 0.57
N LYS A 46 6.34 17.75 -0.61
CA LYS A 46 5.70 18.26 -1.83
C LYS A 46 5.33 17.15 -2.80
N ALA A 47 5.79 15.93 -2.57
CA ALA A 47 5.45 14.77 -3.38
C ALA A 47 5.62 13.50 -2.56
N LEU A 48 4.91 12.44 -2.96
CA LEU A 48 5.04 11.11 -2.40
C LEU A 48 5.40 10.14 -3.51
N ILE A 49 6.43 9.34 -3.28
CA ILE A 49 6.80 8.25 -4.18
C ILE A 49 6.47 6.92 -3.49
N ILE A 50 5.81 6.02 -4.21
CA ILE A 50 5.62 4.64 -3.77
C ILE A 50 6.53 3.76 -4.62
N ALA A 51 7.43 3.04 -3.96
CA ALA A 51 8.44 2.22 -4.60
C ALA A 51 8.43 0.81 -4.01
N SER A 52 9.10 -0.10 -4.68
CA SER A 52 9.30 -1.47 -4.20
C SER A 52 10.78 -1.75 -4.03
N SER A 53 11.15 -2.45 -2.97
CA SER A 53 12.52 -2.92 -2.76
C SER A 53 12.80 -4.22 -3.53
N ASP A 54 11.78 -4.90 -4.06
CA ASP A 54 11.96 -6.11 -4.85
C ASP A 54 12.31 -5.77 -6.29
N GLU A 55 13.32 -6.44 -6.83
CA GLU A 55 13.81 -6.16 -8.19
C GLU A 55 12.86 -6.66 -9.29
N LYS A 56 12.02 -7.65 -8.98
CA LYS A 56 11.13 -8.29 -9.97
C LYS A 56 9.71 -7.78 -9.91
N ASN A 57 9.25 -7.41 -8.73
CA ASN A 57 7.84 -7.06 -8.52
C ASN A 57 7.70 -5.66 -7.95
N TRP A 58 6.84 -4.86 -8.57
CA TRP A 58 6.35 -3.65 -7.93
C TRP A 58 5.16 -4.02 -7.03
N SER A 59 4.15 -4.70 -7.58
CA SER A 59 3.03 -5.23 -6.81
C SER A 59 2.35 -6.36 -7.58
N GLN A 60 1.96 -7.44 -6.88
CA GLN A 60 1.18 -8.54 -7.47
C GLN A 60 -0.32 -8.37 -7.29
N GLY A 61 -0.76 -7.23 -6.76
CA GLY A 61 -2.18 -6.97 -6.55
C GLY A 61 -2.72 -7.69 -5.33
N ILE A 62 -4.02 -8.02 -5.35
CA ILE A 62 -4.66 -8.66 -4.21
C ILE A 62 -4.04 -10.02 -3.94
N ASP A 63 -3.76 -10.31 -2.66
CA ASP A 63 -3.30 -11.61 -2.20
C ASP A 63 -4.45 -12.61 -2.27
N VAL A 64 -4.57 -13.29 -3.40
CA VAL A 64 -5.67 -14.22 -3.68
C VAL A 64 -5.64 -15.41 -2.72
N MET A 65 -4.45 -15.89 -2.36
CA MET A 65 -4.31 -17.01 -1.42
C MET A 65 -4.86 -16.64 -0.04
N TRP A 66 -4.51 -15.45 0.44
CA TRP A 66 -5.04 -14.92 1.70
C TRP A 66 -6.57 -14.75 1.64
N LEU A 67 -7.06 -14.19 0.54
CA LEU A 67 -8.49 -13.94 0.36
C LEU A 67 -9.29 -15.25 0.39
N MET A 68 -8.85 -16.24 -0.37
CA MET A 68 -9.52 -17.54 -0.41
C MET A 68 -9.48 -18.25 0.94
N SER A 69 -8.33 -18.22 1.61
CA SER A 69 -8.19 -18.81 2.95
C SER A 69 -9.12 -18.15 3.96
N SER A 70 -9.25 -16.83 3.89
CA SER A 70 -10.11 -16.07 4.80
C SER A 70 -11.59 -16.40 4.58
N ILE A 71 -12.01 -16.52 3.34
CA ILE A 71 -13.38 -16.89 3.00
C ILE A 71 -13.69 -18.33 3.47
N GLN A 72 -12.81 -19.28 3.19
CA GLN A 72 -12.99 -20.68 3.56
C GLN A 72 -12.91 -20.88 5.07
N GLY A 73 -12.10 -20.10 5.76
CA GLY A 73 -11.93 -20.16 7.20
C GLY A 73 -13.02 -19.41 7.98
N GLY A 74 -14.02 -18.86 7.32
CA GLY A 74 -15.11 -18.12 7.97
C GLY A 74 -14.71 -16.75 8.48
N LYS A 75 -13.59 -16.20 8.00
CA LYS A 75 -13.08 -14.89 8.43
C LYS A 75 -13.61 -13.77 7.55
N LYS A 76 -14.91 -13.70 7.38
CA LYS A 76 -15.57 -12.69 6.54
C LYS A 76 -15.31 -11.28 7.04
N GLU A 77 -15.17 -11.10 8.35
CA GLU A 77 -14.88 -9.79 8.94
C GLU A 77 -13.54 -9.24 8.46
N ASP A 78 -12.52 -10.11 8.33
CA ASP A 78 -11.21 -9.70 7.84
C ASP A 78 -11.27 -9.27 6.37
N VAL A 79 -12.07 -9.97 5.56
CA VAL A 79 -12.28 -9.61 4.16
C VAL A 79 -13.00 -8.27 4.05
N GLN A 80 -14.05 -8.06 4.85
CA GLN A 80 -14.77 -6.79 4.87
C GLN A 80 -13.88 -5.65 5.33
N ALA A 81 -13.05 -5.89 6.36
CA ALA A 81 -12.09 -4.89 6.84
C ALA A 81 -11.07 -4.55 5.76
N PHE A 82 -10.59 -5.54 5.02
CA PHE A 82 -9.68 -5.32 3.90
C PHE A 82 -10.30 -4.43 2.82
N LEU A 83 -11.51 -4.76 2.37
CA LEU A 83 -12.20 -4.00 1.33
C LEU A 83 -12.48 -2.57 1.79
N SER A 84 -12.92 -2.40 3.03
CA SER A 84 -13.17 -1.09 3.62
C SER A 84 -11.89 -0.26 3.73
N THR A 85 -10.80 -0.88 4.16
CA THR A 85 -9.50 -0.20 4.29
C THR A 85 -8.95 0.20 2.93
N MET A 86 -9.05 -0.67 1.93
CA MET A 86 -8.61 -0.33 0.57
C MET A 86 -9.44 0.80 -0.03
N ASP A 87 -10.74 0.83 0.26
CA ASP A 87 -11.61 1.93 -0.16
C ASP A 87 -11.15 3.26 0.45
N GLU A 88 -10.77 3.26 1.72
CA GLU A 88 -10.19 4.44 2.37
C GLU A 88 -8.86 4.84 1.73
N VAL A 89 -8.01 3.87 1.39
CA VAL A 89 -6.74 4.13 0.70
C VAL A 89 -6.98 4.85 -0.62
N TYR A 90 -7.88 4.33 -1.45
CA TYR A 90 -8.19 4.94 -2.75
C TYR A 90 -8.79 6.33 -2.60
N THR A 91 -9.70 6.50 -1.66
CA THR A 91 -10.33 7.80 -1.40
C THR A 91 -9.29 8.83 -0.97
N LEU A 92 -8.39 8.43 -0.07
CA LEU A 92 -7.33 9.30 0.40
C LEU A 92 -6.38 9.68 -0.73
N MET A 93 -6.00 8.71 -1.58
CA MET A 93 -5.13 8.97 -2.73
C MET A 93 -5.74 9.96 -3.71
N LEU A 94 -7.05 9.84 -3.99
CA LEU A 94 -7.74 10.75 -4.89
C LEU A 94 -7.79 12.18 -4.36
N GLN A 95 -7.79 12.35 -3.05
CA GLN A 95 -7.88 13.65 -2.39
C GLN A 95 -6.55 14.12 -1.81
N TYR A 96 -5.46 13.42 -2.12
CA TYR A 96 -4.16 13.68 -1.52
C TYR A 96 -3.65 15.08 -1.86
N PRO A 97 -3.07 15.81 -0.88
CA PRO A 97 -2.68 17.21 -1.08
C PRO A 97 -1.40 17.39 -1.90
N MET A 98 -0.78 16.31 -2.36
CA MET A 98 0.43 16.36 -3.17
C MET A 98 0.40 15.25 -4.22
N PRO A 99 1.22 15.36 -5.29
CA PRO A 99 1.32 14.29 -6.29
C PRO A 99 1.80 12.98 -5.67
N ILE A 100 1.20 11.88 -6.09
CA ILE A 100 1.64 10.52 -5.73
C ILE A 100 2.20 9.89 -7.00
N ILE A 101 3.46 9.45 -6.93
CA ILE A 101 4.18 8.90 -8.07
C ILE A 101 4.51 7.43 -7.77
N ALA A 102 4.08 6.52 -8.65
CA ALA A 102 4.45 5.12 -8.56
C ALA A 102 5.75 4.89 -9.33
N ALA A 103 6.80 4.51 -8.61
CA ALA A 103 8.08 4.16 -9.21
C ALA A 103 8.08 2.66 -9.53
N MET A 104 7.41 2.29 -10.61
CA MET A 104 7.20 0.90 -11.00
C MET A 104 8.46 0.33 -11.63
N ASN A 105 9.13 -0.56 -10.90
CA ASN A 105 10.40 -1.17 -11.31
C ASN A 105 10.28 -2.64 -11.70
N GLY A 106 9.08 -3.17 -11.81
CA GLY A 106 8.87 -4.58 -12.09
C GLY A 106 7.42 -4.91 -12.40
N HIS A 107 7.07 -6.18 -12.26
CA HIS A 107 5.73 -6.67 -12.55
C HIS A 107 4.67 -6.00 -11.70
N THR A 108 3.56 -5.62 -12.34
CA THR A 108 2.41 -5.00 -11.69
C THR A 108 1.15 -5.71 -12.16
N PHE A 109 0.42 -6.31 -11.22
CA PHE A 109 -0.77 -7.11 -11.52
C PHE A 109 -1.98 -6.64 -10.71
N GLY A 110 -3.17 -6.88 -11.26
CA GLY A 110 -4.44 -6.59 -10.60
C GLY A 110 -4.54 -5.13 -10.20
N ASN A 111 -4.83 -4.87 -8.91
CA ASN A 111 -4.93 -3.51 -8.39
C ASN A 111 -3.59 -2.94 -7.88
N GLY A 112 -2.51 -3.61 -8.21
CA GLY A 112 -1.14 -3.21 -7.81
C GLY A 112 -0.61 -1.93 -8.48
#